data_15d3d48b51aa612d6e8a43df6e812e61
#
_entry.id   15d3d48b51aa612d6e8a43df6e812e61
#
_cell.length_a   1.000
_cell.length_b   1.000
_cell.length_c   1.000
_cell.angle_alpha   90.00
_cell.angle_beta   90.00
_cell.angle_gamma   90.00
#
_symmetry.space_group_name_H-M   'P 1'
#
loop_
_entity.id
_entity.type
_entity.pdbx_description
1 polymer ?
#
loop_
_entity_poly.entity_id
_entity_poly.type
_entity_poly.pdbx_seq_one_letter_code
_entity_poly.pdbx_strand_id
1 'polypeptide(L)'
;MINNFEDGTSDIQKRAVAEAKVFRAYSYFHLVTLFANVPLITEAVRDDYKAGPSTPEAIWGQVETDLKEAIGAAVLPVKTGMDDRTTGIRVTEDFARSMLGKTYVFLDRWSEAAEQLDAVIASRRYGFLDSYEDYAKASNNNNREVIFSDNKNNDPNNEGSFMLVLYNWNNQYFSGLGLNNELGSLGFGFFSPSKSLVDAFIEMEGEGDARGKRFRETLKSYDDMLEMGITLNTGMAAYAHCGYGYWKVRLRNADLLGNPTSSWQNDVVMRYAEVVLLAAEAHIMLNDGLGDQYINMIRDKAGLPRLAGATMDDLKKEKRLELCLEGCRYQDLIRWGDAAEVLGEQWERIPNFAGKAADGSYVLQYPDINVNATYGFVEGKHNLLPIPEREMNVNPNMKQNPGWTE
;
A
#
# COMPACT_ATOMS: atom_id res chain seq x y z
N MET A 1 11.63 10.48 23.39
CA MET A 1 12.37 11.44 22.55
C MET A 1 11.68 12.82 22.58
N ILE A 2 10.42 12.94 22.21
CA ILE A 2 9.71 14.23 22.16
C ILE A 2 9.88 14.99 23.48
N ASN A 3 9.39 14.47 24.60
CA ASN A 3 9.42 15.11 25.91
C ASN A 3 10.84 15.42 26.44
N ASN A 4 11.88 14.66 26.01
CA ASN A 4 13.24 14.88 26.47
C ASN A 4 13.99 16.00 25.73
N PHE A 5 13.49 16.38 24.54
CA PHE A 5 14.15 17.34 23.65
C PHE A 5 13.21 18.45 23.15
N GLU A 6 12.00 18.57 23.71
CA GLU A 6 11.01 19.55 23.28
C GLU A 6 11.57 20.99 23.40
N ASP A 7 12.34 21.26 24.46
CA ASP A 7 13.06 22.51 24.68
C ASP A 7 14.47 22.54 24.05
N GLY A 8 14.76 21.56 23.17
CA GLY A 8 16.07 21.44 22.54
C GLY A 8 16.42 22.66 21.70
N THR A 9 17.64 23.21 21.88
CA THR A 9 18.07 24.41 21.18
C THR A 9 18.82 24.11 19.88
N SER A 10 19.42 22.94 19.75
CA SER A 10 20.15 22.56 18.53
C SER A 10 19.23 22.09 17.40
N ASP A 11 19.62 22.35 16.15
CA ASP A 11 18.86 21.91 14.97
C ASP A 11 18.70 20.37 14.91
N ILE A 12 19.69 19.64 15.43
CA ILE A 12 19.62 18.17 15.51
C ILE A 12 18.50 17.74 16.47
N GLN A 13 18.37 18.37 17.64
CA GLN A 13 17.34 18.07 18.62
C GLN A 13 15.96 18.43 18.08
N LYS A 14 15.82 19.64 17.52
CA LYS A 14 14.55 20.08 16.90
C LYS A 14 14.11 19.14 15.79
N ARG A 15 15.03 18.72 14.90
CA ARG A 15 14.74 17.77 13.86
C ARG A 15 14.35 16.41 14.42
N ALA A 16 15.05 15.89 15.42
CA ALA A 16 14.71 14.61 16.06
C ALA A 16 13.29 14.63 16.67
N VAL A 17 12.87 15.74 17.26
CA VAL A 17 11.52 15.93 17.77
C VAL A 17 10.50 15.97 16.63
N ALA A 18 10.77 16.72 15.56
CA ALA A 18 9.88 16.79 14.39
C ALA A 18 9.71 15.42 13.72
N GLU A 19 10.81 14.68 13.48
CA GLU A 19 10.75 13.31 12.94
C GLU A 19 9.94 12.36 13.85
N ALA A 20 10.14 12.46 15.18
CA ALA A 20 9.42 11.64 16.15
C ALA A 20 7.90 11.95 16.16
N LYS A 21 7.52 13.23 15.99
CA LYS A 21 6.11 13.64 15.84
C LYS A 21 5.50 13.04 14.58
N VAL A 22 6.20 13.10 13.45
CA VAL A 22 5.73 12.46 12.20
C VAL A 22 5.53 10.95 12.38
N PHE A 23 6.47 10.25 13.02
CA PHE A 23 6.31 8.82 13.29
C PHE A 23 5.16 8.51 14.26
N ARG A 24 4.94 9.35 15.28
CA ARG A 24 3.81 9.20 16.18
C ARG A 24 2.50 9.40 15.42
N ALA A 25 2.40 10.44 14.61
CA ALA A 25 1.24 10.70 13.77
C ALA A 25 0.98 9.54 12.78
N TYR A 26 2.00 9.04 12.11
CA TYR A 26 1.91 7.87 11.22
C TYR A 26 1.38 6.64 11.96
N SER A 27 1.91 6.36 13.15
CA SER A 27 1.47 5.23 13.95
C SER A 27 0.00 5.38 14.40
N TYR A 28 -0.40 6.55 14.90
CA TYR A 28 -1.77 6.80 15.32
C TYR A 28 -2.75 6.86 14.14
N PHE A 29 -2.32 7.31 12.96
CA PHE A 29 -3.13 7.20 11.74
C PHE A 29 -3.53 5.74 11.47
N HIS A 30 -2.58 4.82 11.52
CA HIS A 30 -2.89 3.39 11.33
C HIS A 30 -3.69 2.81 12.49
N LEU A 31 -3.40 3.19 13.71
CA LEU A 31 -4.14 2.71 14.88
C LEU A 31 -5.60 3.15 14.84
N VAL A 32 -5.89 4.41 14.52
CA VAL A 32 -7.25 4.92 14.50
C VAL A 32 -8.05 4.37 13.31
N THR A 33 -7.42 4.20 12.15
CA THR A 33 -8.10 3.65 10.96
C THR A 33 -8.39 2.16 11.07
N LEU A 34 -7.58 1.40 11.83
CA LEU A 34 -7.74 -0.05 11.98
C LEU A 34 -8.51 -0.45 13.23
N PHE A 35 -8.38 0.30 14.33
CA PHE A 35 -8.92 -0.08 15.64
C PHE A 35 -9.85 0.97 16.26
N ALA A 36 -9.93 2.16 15.70
CA ALA A 36 -10.66 3.32 16.21
C ALA A 36 -10.24 3.72 17.64
N ASN A 37 -10.85 3.12 18.65
CA ASN A 37 -10.71 3.51 20.06
C ASN A 37 -9.46 2.88 20.68
N VAL A 38 -8.30 3.48 20.50
CA VAL A 38 -7.05 3.03 21.12
C VAL A 38 -6.58 4.03 22.19
N PRO A 39 -5.74 3.62 23.16
CA PRO A 39 -5.17 4.55 24.11
C PRO A 39 -4.31 5.61 23.43
N LEU A 40 -4.55 6.89 23.70
CA LEU A 40 -3.71 7.98 23.25
C LEU A 40 -2.62 8.27 24.30
N ILE A 41 -1.38 7.87 23.99
CA ILE A 41 -0.23 8.02 24.87
C ILE A 41 0.73 9.02 24.23
N THR A 42 0.81 10.22 24.79
CA THR A 42 1.64 11.33 24.29
C THR A 42 2.87 11.57 25.15
N GLU A 43 2.91 10.97 26.34
CA GLU A 43 4.01 11.10 27.32
C GLU A 43 4.60 9.74 27.66
N ALA A 44 5.80 9.74 28.21
CA ALA A 44 6.40 8.52 28.74
C ALA A 44 5.58 8.04 29.95
N VAL A 45 5.14 6.79 29.89
CA VAL A 45 4.33 6.17 30.94
C VAL A 45 5.12 5.08 31.66
N ARG A 46 4.66 4.75 32.88
CA ARG A 46 5.23 3.65 33.65
C ARG A 46 4.75 2.31 33.09
N ASP A 47 5.52 1.24 33.33
CA ASP A 47 5.21 -0.11 32.84
C ASP A 47 3.84 -0.64 33.33
N ASP A 48 3.38 -0.17 34.48
CA ASP A 48 2.10 -0.54 35.09
C ASP A 48 0.91 0.33 34.63
N TYR A 49 1.17 1.31 33.76
CA TYR A 49 0.14 2.22 33.25
C TYR A 49 -0.82 1.50 32.29
N LYS A 50 -2.10 1.54 32.62
CA LYS A 50 -3.18 0.93 31.84
C LYS A 50 -4.15 2.01 31.37
N ALA A 51 -3.81 2.65 30.25
CA ALA A 51 -4.67 3.65 29.65
C ALA A 51 -5.96 3.02 29.09
N GLY A 52 -7.08 3.67 29.31
CA GLY A 52 -8.32 3.35 28.63
C GLY A 52 -8.31 3.86 27.18
N PRO A 53 -9.30 3.45 26.36
CA PRO A 53 -9.43 3.91 24.99
C PRO A 53 -9.74 5.40 24.94
N SER A 54 -9.15 6.09 23.98
CA SER A 54 -9.49 7.48 23.62
C SER A 54 -10.47 7.49 22.46
N THR A 55 -11.19 8.59 22.29
CA THR A 55 -12.09 8.71 21.13
C THR A 55 -11.31 8.88 19.82
N PRO A 56 -11.85 8.46 18.69
CA PRO A 56 -11.22 8.68 17.40
C PRO A 56 -10.90 10.15 17.11
N GLU A 57 -11.78 11.07 17.52
CA GLU A 57 -11.61 12.51 17.34
C GLU A 57 -10.38 13.03 18.10
N ALA A 58 -10.13 12.54 19.32
CA ALA A 58 -8.95 12.92 20.10
C ALA A 58 -7.66 12.40 19.42
N ILE A 59 -7.71 11.19 18.87
CA ILE A 59 -6.57 10.58 18.18
C ILE A 59 -6.28 11.33 16.87
N TRP A 60 -7.30 11.62 16.06
CA TRP A 60 -7.17 12.43 14.85
C TRP A 60 -6.64 13.83 15.13
N GLY A 61 -7.11 14.47 16.23
CA GLY A 61 -6.60 15.76 16.68
C GLY A 61 -5.11 15.71 17.01
N GLN A 62 -4.62 14.62 17.62
CA GLN A 62 -3.20 14.44 17.90
C GLN A 62 -2.38 14.21 16.62
N VAL A 63 -2.90 13.41 15.68
CA VAL A 63 -2.26 13.18 14.36
C VAL A 63 -2.08 14.53 13.65
N GLU A 64 -3.14 15.32 13.56
CA GLU A 64 -3.09 16.65 12.93
C GLU A 64 -2.10 17.57 13.63
N THR A 65 -2.14 17.64 14.96
CA THR A 65 -1.24 18.48 15.77
C THR A 65 0.22 18.12 15.52
N ASP A 66 0.57 16.84 15.61
CA ASP A 66 1.93 16.38 15.42
C ASP A 66 2.49 16.72 14.03
N LEU A 67 1.68 16.51 12.99
CA LEU A 67 2.10 16.81 11.61
C LEU A 67 2.25 18.32 11.38
N LYS A 68 1.33 19.13 11.86
CA LYS A 68 1.40 20.61 11.77
C LYS A 68 2.63 21.17 12.50
N GLU A 69 2.88 20.70 13.72
CA GLU A 69 4.03 21.13 14.50
C GLU A 69 5.37 20.69 13.87
N ALA A 70 5.42 19.47 13.32
CA ALA A 70 6.62 18.98 12.64
C ALA A 70 6.93 19.79 11.37
N ILE A 71 5.91 20.13 10.58
CA ILE A 71 6.04 20.99 9.39
C ILE A 71 6.40 22.42 9.81
N GLY A 72 5.70 22.98 10.82
CA GLY A 72 5.90 24.34 11.30
C GLY A 72 7.27 24.59 11.93
N ALA A 73 7.92 23.54 12.44
CA ALA A 73 9.28 23.64 12.97
C ALA A 73 10.34 23.94 11.88
N ALA A 74 10.03 23.73 10.60
CA ALA A 74 10.88 24.04 9.45
C ALA A 74 12.30 23.45 9.53
N VAL A 75 12.45 22.26 10.13
CA VAL A 75 13.74 21.57 10.33
C VAL A 75 13.81 20.19 9.65
N LEU A 76 12.67 19.71 9.12
CA LEU A 76 12.64 18.49 8.36
C LEU A 76 13.39 18.66 7.02
N PRO A 77 14.14 17.65 6.58
CA PRO A 77 14.85 17.73 5.31
C PRO A 77 13.86 17.81 4.13
N VAL A 78 14.29 18.46 3.07
CA VAL A 78 13.54 18.62 1.81
C VAL A 78 14.42 18.14 0.67
N LYS A 79 13.88 17.28 -0.22
CA LYS A 79 14.63 16.83 -1.41
C LYS A 79 15.03 18.01 -2.29
N THR A 80 16.21 17.97 -2.85
CA THR A 80 16.74 19.01 -3.75
C THR A 80 16.19 18.90 -5.19
N GLY A 81 15.59 17.75 -5.53
CA GLY A 81 14.98 17.48 -6.83
C GLY A 81 14.64 16.01 -7.00
N MET A 82 14.14 15.63 -8.19
CA MET A 82 13.66 14.27 -8.49
C MET A 82 14.77 13.20 -8.39
N ASP A 83 16.02 13.57 -8.62
CA ASP A 83 17.15 12.64 -8.61
C ASP A 83 17.85 12.56 -7.23
N ASP A 84 17.35 13.30 -6.23
CA ASP A 84 17.84 13.20 -4.86
C ASP A 84 17.32 11.92 -4.18
N ARG A 85 18.18 10.93 -4.11
CA ARG A 85 17.90 9.62 -3.50
C ARG A 85 18.36 9.50 -2.05
N THR A 86 18.99 10.52 -1.51
CA THR A 86 19.64 10.49 -0.19
C THR A 86 18.80 11.16 0.89
N THR A 87 18.19 12.29 0.58
CA THR A 87 17.37 13.03 1.54
C THR A 87 16.13 12.23 1.96
N GLY A 88 15.50 11.49 1.01
CA GLY A 88 14.32 10.65 1.26
C GLY A 88 14.57 9.39 2.11
N ILE A 89 15.82 9.11 2.51
CA ILE A 89 16.14 8.06 3.49
C ILE A 89 15.60 8.41 4.87
N ARG A 90 15.45 9.70 5.17
CA ARG A 90 14.87 10.21 6.41
C ARG A 90 13.45 10.73 6.17
N VAL A 91 12.75 10.97 7.28
CA VAL A 91 11.46 11.68 7.24
C VAL A 91 11.68 13.08 6.65
N THR A 92 10.95 13.38 5.57
CA THR A 92 11.01 14.68 4.89
C THR A 92 9.78 15.53 5.23
N GLU A 93 9.85 16.83 4.98
CA GLU A 93 8.68 17.72 5.07
C GLU A 93 7.58 17.26 4.10
N ASP A 94 7.95 16.79 2.91
CA ASP A 94 6.98 16.31 1.91
C ASP A 94 6.24 15.05 2.38
N PHE A 95 6.90 14.15 3.11
CA PHE A 95 6.20 13.03 3.73
C PHE A 95 5.22 13.50 4.82
N ALA A 96 5.64 14.43 5.67
CA ALA A 96 4.76 15.01 6.69
C ALA A 96 3.54 15.71 6.06
N ARG A 97 3.72 16.49 4.99
CA ARG A 97 2.61 17.12 4.24
C ARG A 97 1.71 16.09 3.58
N SER A 98 2.28 15.06 2.96
CA SER A 98 1.51 13.98 2.33
C SER A 98 0.65 13.23 3.35
N MET A 99 1.20 12.95 4.54
CA MET A 99 0.46 12.34 5.64
C MET A 99 -0.65 13.27 6.18
N LEU A 100 -0.39 14.58 6.27
CA LEU A 100 -1.39 15.56 6.69
C LEU A 100 -2.53 15.66 5.66
N GLY A 101 -2.20 15.74 4.37
CA GLY A 101 -3.19 15.72 3.29
C GLY A 101 -4.01 14.44 3.29
N LYS A 102 -3.37 13.26 3.45
CA LYS A 102 -4.05 11.98 3.59
C LYS A 102 -4.98 11.96 4.81
N THR A 103 -4.54 12.52 5.94
CA THR A 103 -5.35 12.65 7.16
C THR A 103 -6.60 13.47 6.88
N TYR A 104 -6.48 14.59 6.17
CA TYR A 104 -7.62 15.44 5.82
C TYR A 104 -8.59 14.76 4.84
N VAL A 105 -8.10 13.96 3.88
CA VAL A 105 -8.96 13.11 3.03
C VAL A 105 -9.77 12.13 3.87
N PHE A 106 -9.17 11.51 4.91
CA PHE A 106 -9.88 10.59 5.81
C PHE A 106 -10.89 11.29 6.73
N LEU A 107 -10.79 12.61 6.86
CA LEU A 107 -11.70 13.46 7.66
C LEU A 107 -12.67 14.28 6.79
N ASP A 108 -12.75 14.03 5.47
CA ASP A 108 -13.56 14.75 4.50
C ASP A 108 -13.27 16.28 4.46
N ARG A 109 -12.06 16.67 4.87
CA ARG A 109 -11.60 18.06 4.90
C ARG A 109 -10.88 18.40 3.59
N TRP A 110 -11.64 18.47 2.51
CA TRP A 110 -11.14 18.46 1.13
C TRP A 110 -10.24 19.65 0.78
N SER A 111 -10.60 20.88 1.19
CA SER A 111 -9.79 22.08 0.91
C SER A 111 -8.43 22.02 1.57
N GLU A 112 -8.38 21.52 2.81
CA GLU A 112 -7.13 21.40 3.57
C GLU A 112 -6.29 20.23 3.04
N ALA A 113 -6.94 19.17 2.58
CA ALA A 113 -6.26 18.07 1.88
C ALA A 113 -5.59 18.56 0.60
N ALA A 114 -6.33 19.28 -0.24
CA ALA A 114 -5.82 19.86 -1.48
C ALA A 114 -4.61 20.77 -1.22
N GLU A 115 -4.68 21.67 -0.24
CA GLU A 115 -3.57 22.57 0.10
C GLU A 115 -2.26 21.81 0.37
N GLN A 116 -2.31 20.75 1.17
CA GLN A 116 -1.09 20.01 1.53
C GLN A 116 -0.57 19.14 0.37
N LEU A 117 -1.46 18.47 -0.34
CA LEU A 117 -1.09 17.57 -1.44
C LEU A 117 -0.58 18.35 -2.66
N ASP A 118 -1.23 19.48 -2.99
CA ASP A 118 -0.81 20.38 -4.06
C ASP A 118 0.57 20.96 -3.80
N ALA A 119 0.88 21.30 -2.55
CA ALA A 119 2.20 21.80 -2.18
C ALA A 119 3.30 20.78 -2.50
N VAL A 120 3.04 19.49 -2.25
CA VAL A 120 3.98 18.40 -2.61
C VAL A 120 4.09 18.26 -4.13
N ILE A 121 2.98 18.25 -4.86
CA ILE A 121 2.96 18.10 -6.32
C ILE A 121 3.62 19.30 -7.00
N ALA A 122 3.27 20.52 -6.60
CA ALA A 122 3.84 21.77 -7.14
C ALA A 122 5.34 21.92 -6.86
N SER A 123 5.86 21.24 -5.85
CA SER A 123 7.29 21.25 -5.54
C SER A 123 8.18 20.71 -6.64
N ARG A 124 7.64 19.83 -7.50
CA ARG A 124 8.35 19.12 -8.58
C ARG A 124 9.59 18.33 -8.12
N ARG A 125 9.63 17.96 -6.85
CA ARG A 125 10.69 17.12 -6.27
C ARG A 125 10.46 15.63 -6.48
N TYR A 126 9.26 15.28 -6.94
CA TYR A 126 8.82 13.93 -7.23
C TYR A 126 8.23 13.86 -8.64
N GLY A 127 8.15 12.66 -9.18
CA GLY A 127 7.60 12.43 -10.52
C GLY A 127 7.49 10.94 -10.81
N PHE A 128 6.83 10.59 -11.91
CA PHE A 128 6.67 9.21 -12.30
C PHE A 128 7.92 8.64 -12.96
N LEU A 129 8.15 7.36 -12.75
CA LEU A 129 9.07 6.56 -13.56
C LEU A 129 8.38 6.16 -14.86
N ASP A 130 9.18 5.94 -15.89
CA ASP A 130 8.66 5.49 -17.18
C ASP A 130 8.12 4.06 -17.10
N SER A 131 8.73 3.20 -16.26
CA SER A 131 8.32 1.82 -16.08
C SER A 131 7.78 1.57 -14.67
N TYR A 132 6.66 0.83 -14.58
CA TYR A 132 6.12 0.33 -13.32
C TYR A 132 7.03 -0.74 -12.69
N GLU A 133 7.84 -1.43 -13.50
CA GLU A 133 8.76 -2.44 -13.01
C GLU A 133 9.96 -1.85 -12.25
N ASP A 134 10.30 -0.58 -12.52
CA ASP A 134 11.45 0.08 -11.92
C ASP A 134 11.16 0.66 -10.54
N TYR A 135 9.88 0.81 -10.20
CA TYR A 135 9.44 1.35 -8.93
C TYR A 135 10.01 0.58 -7.74
N ALA A 136 9.99 -0.74 -7.80
CA ALA A 136 10.33 -1.63 -6.71
C ALA A 136 11.56 -2.52 -7.06
N LYS A 137 12.64 -1.94 -7.58
CA LYS A 137 13.95 -2.57 -7.72
C LYS A 137 14.91 -2.06 -6.66
N ALA A 138 15.68 -2.95 -6.03
CA ALA A 138 16.67 -2.56 -5.02
C ALA A 138 17.70 -1.56 -5.58
N SER A 139 18.17 -1.75 -6.83
CA SER A 139 19.06 -0.81 -7.52
C SER A 139 18.43 0.58 -7.76
N ASN A 140 17.12 0.68 -7.61
CA ASN A 140 16.35 1.91 -7.76
C ASN A 140 15.68 2.39 -6.47
N ASN A 141 16.12 1.92 -5.31
CA ASN A 141 15.66 2.40 -4.02
C ASN A 141 15.70 3.92 -3.92
N ASN A 142 14.72 4.51 -3.25
CA ASN A 142 14.56 5.97 -3.08
C ASN A 142 14.49 6.75 -4.41
N ASN A 143 13.92 6.14 -5.45
CA ASN A 143 13.71 6.79 -6.74
C ASN A 143 12.74 7.99 -6.63
N ARG A 144 12.51 8.66 -7.78
CA ARG A 144 11.69 9.88 -7.85
C ARG A 144 10.21 9.69 -7.50
N GLU A 145 9.68 8.46 -7.53
CA GLU A 145 8.31 8.19 -7.09
C GLU A 145 8.19 8.01 -5.57
N VAL A 146 9.28 7.67 -4.87
CA VAL A 146 9.24 7.34 -3.44
C VAL A 146 9.17 8.61 -2.60
N ILE A 147 8.05 8.77 -1.89
CA ILE A 147 7.87 9.82 -0.86
C ILE A 147 8.52 9.37 0.45
N PHE A 148 8.24 8.12 0.88
CA PHE A 148 8.84 7.53 2.06
C PHE A 148 8.89 6.00 1.94
N SER A 149 9.94 5.39 2.49
CA SER A 149 10.12 3.94 2.52
C SER A 149 10.83 3.49 3.80
N ASP A 150 10.59 2.25 4.21
CA ASP A 150 11.44 1.52 5.14
C ASP A 150 12.69 1.07 4.39
N ASN A 151 13.81 1.69 4.72
CA ASN A 151 15.04 1.56 3.96
C ASN A 151 15.81 0.30 4.36
N LYS A 152 16.12 -0.53 3.39
CA LYS A 152 17.00 -1.68 3.52
C LYS A 152 18.39 -1.32 2.96
N ASN A 153 19.41 -2.05 3.38
CA ASN A 153 20.74 -1.92 2.81
C ASN A 153 21.19 -3.28 2.22
N ASN A 154 22.25 -3.25 1.44
CA ASN A 154 22.79 -4.44 0.77
C ASN A 154 23.83 -5.20 1.60
N ASP A 155 23.89 -5.03 2.92
CA ASP A 155 24.75 -5.81 3.79
C ASP A 155 24.12 -7.19 4.03
N PRO A 156 24.77 -8.29 3.63
CA PRO A 156 24.23 -9.65 3.80
C PRO A 156 24.08 -10.09 5.27
N ASN A 157 24.66 -9.35 6.22
CA ASN A 157 24.48 -9.58 7.65
C ASN A 157 23.22 -8.94 8.21
N ASN A 158 22.54 -8.09 7.44
CA ASN A 158 21.28 -7.47 7.83
C ASN A 158 20.09 -8.26 7.31
N GLU A 159 18.99 -8.15 8.04
CA GLU A 159 17.71 -8.69 7.59
C GLU A 159 17.14 -7.77 6.50
N GLY A 160 16.96 -8.30 5.30
CA GLY A 160 16.24 -7.65 4.22
C GLY A 160 14.72 -7.83 4.34
N SER A 161 13.98 -7.43 3.31
CA SER A 161 12.54 -7.66 3.24
C SER A 161 12.25 -9.14 2.95
N PHE A 162 11.54 -9.79 3.89
CA PHE A 162 10.98 -11.13 3.70
C PHE A 162 9.62 -11.10 2.98
N MET A 163 8.93 -9.95 3.01
CA MET A 163 7.57 -9.82 2.49
C MET A 163 7.45 -10.22 1.01
N LEU A 164 8.49 -9.98 0.23
CA LEU A 164 8.50 -10.28 -1.20
C LEU A 164 8.36 -11.78 -1.52
N VAL A 165 8.79 -12.66 -0.60
CA VAL A 165 8.59 -14.11 -0.73
C VAL A 165 7.10 -14.46 -0.69
N LEU A 166 6.30 -13.72 0.07
CA LEU A 166 4.86 -13.95 0.18
C LEU A 166 4.12 -13.61 -1.12
N TYR A 167 4.62 -12.63 -1.88
CA TYR A 167 4.04 -12.17 -3.14
C TYR A 167 4.48 -12.99 -4.35
N ASN A 168 5.68 -13.59 -4.29
CA ASN A 168 6.23 -14.33 -5.44
C ASN A 168 5.41 -15.57 -5.74
N TRP A 169 5.44 -16.01 -6.99
CA TRP A 169 4.76 -17.25 -7.43
C TRP A 169 5.17 -18.44 -6.57
N ASN A 170 4.22 -19.28 -6.22
CA ASN A 170 4.46 -20.38 -5.28
C ASN A 170 5.32 -21.47 -5.93
N ASN A 171 6.52 -21.69 -5.41
CA ASN A 171 7.47 -22.69 -5.92
C ASN A 171 7.04 -24.14 -5.67
N GLN A 172 5.98 -24.39 -4.92
CA GLN A 172 5.37 -25.71 -4.81
C GLN A 172 4.55 -26.04 -6.07
N TYR A 173 3.86 -25.04 -6.63
CA TYR A 173 3.00 -25.24 -7.81
C TYR A 173 3.71 -24.98 -9.12
N PHE A 174 4.73 -24.14 -9.14
CA PHE A 174 5.42 -23.70 -10.34
C PHE A 174 6.90 -24.08 -10.32
N SER A 175 7.37 -24.66 -11.43
CA SER A 175 8.78 -24.94 -11.70
C SER A 175 9.41 -23.85 -12.55
N GLY A 176 10.74 -23.70 -12.47
CA GLY A 176 11.48 -22.71 -13.27
C GLY A 176 11.68 -21.35 -12.58
N LEU A 177 11.13 -21.14 -11.40
CA LEU A 177 11.46 -19.97 -10.59
C LEU A 177 12.96 -19.95 -10.28
N GLY A 178 13.56 -18.76 -10.33
CA GLY A 178 14.99 -18.58 -10.07
C GLY A 178 15.92 -18.91 -11.24
N LEU A 179 15.42 -19.36 -12.40
CA LEU A 179 16.23 -19.61 -13.58
C LEU A 179 16.79 -18.35 -14.25
N ASN A 180 16.20 -17.21 -13.95
CA ASN A 180 16.62 -15.90 -14.44
C ASN A 180 16.77 -14.89 -13.29
N ASN A 181 17.30 -13.70 -13.59
CA ASN A 181 17.48 -12.66 -12.57
C ASN A 181 16.18 -11.95 -12.16
N GLU A 182 15.08 -12.20 -12.85
CA GLU A 182 13.82 -11.45 -12.66
C GLU A 182 12.95 -12.02 -11.55
N LEU A 183 13.09 -13.33 -11.23
CA LEU A 183 12.34 -13.95 -10.13
C LEU A 183 13.25 -14.71 -9.19
N GLY A 184 13.01 -14.59 -7.89
CA GLY A 184 13.63 -15.43 -6.88
C GLY A 184 13.11 -16.86 -6.95
N SER A 185 13.92 -17.80 -6.48
CA SER A 185 13.62 -19.25 -6.49
C SER A 185 12.53 -19.65 -5.48
N LEU A 186 12.25 -18.82 -4.48
CA LEU A 186 11.29 -19.07 -3.41
C LEU A 186 10.09 -18.16 -3.51
N GLY A 187 8.90 -18.71 -3.30
CA GLY A 187 7.66 -17.96 -3.25
C GLY A 187 6.53 -18.78 -2.61
N PHE A 188 5.68 -18.11 -1.86
CA PHE A 188 4.52 -18.76 -1.20
C PHE A 188 3.20 -18.49 -1.93
N GLY A 189 3.13 -17.46 -2.77
CA GLY A 189 1.93 -17.12 -3.55
C GLY A 189 0.71 -16.74 -2.71
N PHE A 190 0.93 -16.22 -1.48
CA PHE A 190 -0.19 -15.90 -0.58
C PHE A 190 -1.02 -14.69 -1.04
N PHE A 191 -0.42 -13.82 -1.83
CA PHE A 191 -1.06 -12.61 -2.33
C PHE A 191 -1.19 -12.63 -3.85
N SER A 192 -1.62 -13.75 -4.42
CA SER A 192 -1.94 -13.82 -5.86
C SER A 192 -3.06 -12.83 -6.20
N PRO A 193 -3.01 -12.17 -7.37
CA PRO A 193 -4.07 -11.25 -7.78
C PRO A 193 -5.41 -11.95 -7.81
N SER A 194 -6.44 -11.31 -7.26
CA SER A 194 -7.80 -11.84 -7.37
C SER A 194 -8.29 -11.77 -8.82
N LYS A 195 -9.19 -12.69 -9.20
CA LYS A 195 -9.80 -12.65 -10.54
C LYS A 195 -10.48 -11.30 -10.79
N SER A 196 -11.17 -10.73 -9.81
CA SER A 196 -11.81 -9.42 -9.94
C SER A 196 -10.83 -8.26 -10.18
N LEU A 197 -9.58 -8.35 -9.72
CA LEU A 197 -8.55 -7.37 -10.06
C LEU A 197 -8.08 -7.55 -11.50
N VAL A 198 -7.86 -8.79 -11.93
CA VAL A 198 -7.48 -9.10 -13.31
C VAL A 198 -8.57 -8.64 -14.27
N ASP A 199 -9.86 -8.93 -13.98
CA ASP A 199 -10.99 -8.49 -14.80
C ASP A 199 -11.06 -6.96 -14.90
N ALA A 200 -10.77 -6.22 -13.82
CA ALA A 200 -10.71 -4.76 -13.85
C ALA A 200 -9.56 -4.22 -14.71
N PHE A 201 -8.42 -4.91 -14.74
CA PHE A 201 -7.34 -4.59 -15.68
C PHE A 201 -7.74 -4.88 -17.13
N ILE A 202 -8.40 -6.03 -17.40
CA ILE A 202 -8.86 -6.39 -18.73
C ILE A 202 -9.88 -5.34 -19.23
N GLU A 203 -10.85 -4.97 -18.40
CA GLU A 203 -11.86 -3.96 -18.74
C GLU A 203 -11.23 -2.61 -19.13
N MET A 204 -10.21 -2.17 -18.40
CA MET A 204 -9.61 -0.84 -18.59
C MET A 204 -8.49 -0.83 -19.62
N GLU A 205 -7.71 -1.89 -19.73
CA GLU A 205 -6.43 -1.90 -20.46
C GLU A 205 -6.32 -3.03 -21.50
N GLY A 206 -7.40 -3.79 -21.73
CA GLY A 206 -7.44 -4.85 -22.73
C GLY A 206 -6.89 -6.19 -22.26
N GLU A 207 -6.96 -7.20 -23.13
CA GLU A 207 -6.60 -8.60 -22.86
C GLU A 207 -5.53 -9.10 -23.84
N GLY A 208 -4.84 -10.17 -23.47
CA GLY A 208 -3.82 -10.82 -24.30
C GLY A 208 -2.68 -9.87 -24.69
N ASP A 209 -2.34 -9.83 -25.98
CA ASP A 209 -1.28 -8.96 -26.52
C ASP A 209 -1.67 -7.48 -26.54
N ALA A 210 -2.99 -7.18 -26.46
CA ALA A 210 -3.51 -5.82 -26.44
C ALA A 210 -3.45 -5.17 -25.05
N ARG A 211 -3.00 -5.89 -24.03
CA ARG A 211 -2.88 -5.34 -22.64
C ARG A 211 -2.09 -4.05 -22.61
N GLY A 212 -2.61 -3.07 -21.88
CA GLY A 212 -1.93 -1.80 -21.62
C GLY A 212 -0.60 -1.95 -20.91
N LYS A 213 0.20 -0.89 -20.93
CA LYS A 213 1.53 -0.87 -20.31
C LYS A 213 1.48 -1.17 -18.81
N ARG A 214 0.58 -0.49 -18.06
CA ARG A 214 0.45 -0.68 -16.63
C ARG A 214 0.07 -2.12 -16.30
N PHE A 215 -0.90 -2.71 -17.03
CA PHE A 215 -1.29 -4.09 -16.85
C PHE A 215 -0.08 -5.03 -17.01
N ARG A 216 0.63 -4.98 -18.15
CA ARG A 216 1.78 -5.87 -18.43
C ARG A 216 2.91 -5.75 -17.42
N GLU A 217 3.14 -4.55 -16.91
CA GLU A 217 4.22 -4.28 -15.96
C GLU A 217 3.79 -4.48 -14.49
N THR A 218 2.50 -4.59 -14.21
CA THR A 218 1.95 -4.85 -12.87
C THR A 218 1.65 -6.32 -12.63
N LEU A 219 1.09 -7.01 -13.63
CA LEU A 219 0.73 -8.42 -13.57
C LEU A 219 1.33 -9.16 -14.76
N LYS A 220 1.79 -10.40 -14.55
CA LYS A 220 2.12 -11.35 -15.62
C LYS A 220 1.10 -12.46 -15.65
N SER A 221 0.66 -12.82 -16.87
CA SER A 221 -0.15 -13.99 -17.11
C SER A 221 0.69 -15.27 -17.07
N TYR A 222 0.03 -16.41 -16.99
CA TYR A 222 0.72 -17.69 -17.11
C TYR A 222 1.41 -17.87 -18.48
N ASP A 223 0.87 -17.28 -19.55
CA ASP A 223 1.53 -17.27 -20.86
C ASP A 223 2.84 -16.49 -20.83
N ASP A 224 2.86 -15.31 -20.22
CA ASP A 224 4.11 -14.57 -19.99
C ASP A 224 5.13 -15.41 -19.18
N MET A 225 4.65 -16.19 -18.22
CA MET A 225 5.53 -17.04 -17.38
C MET A 225 6.07 -18.24 -18.15
N LEU A 226 5.26 -18.83 -19.05
CA LEU A 226 5.71 -19.90 -19.94
C LEU A 226 6.86 -19.45 -20.86
N GLU A 227 6.78 -18.23 -21.40
CA GLU A 227 7.84 -17.63 -22.21
C GLU A 227 9.15 -17.46 -21.41
N MET A 228 9.07 -17.28 -20.10
CA MET A 228 10.22 -17.21 -19.20
C MET A 228 10.69 -18.60 -18.71
N GLY A 229 10.10 -19.70 -19.19
CA GLY A 229 10.44 -21.06 -18.80
C GLY A 229 9.83 -21.52 -17.47
N ILE A 230 8.81 -20.81 -16.97
CA ILE A 230 8.11 -21.16 -15.74
C ILE A 230 6.83 -21.91 -16.07
N THR A 231 6.69 -23.12 -15.52
CA THR A 231 5.59 -24.02 -15.83
C THR A 231 4.86 -24.49 -14.58
N LEU A 232 3.55 -24.71 -14.71
CA LEU A 232 2.77 -25.39 -13.67
C LEU A 232 3.25 -26.85 -13.55
N ASN A 233 3.42 -27.33 -12.32
CA ASN A 233 3.84 -28.69 -12.05
C ASN A 233 2.76 -29.69 -12.50
N THR A 234 3.18 -30.76 -13.13
CA THR A 234 2.28 -31.76 -13.72
C THR A 234 1.31 -32.32 -12.68
N GLY A 235 0.03 -32.32 -13.03
CA GLY A 235 -1.05 -32.85 -12.18
C GLY A 235 -1.40 -31.98 -10.97
N MET A 236 -0.86 -30.77 -10.87
CA MET A 236 -1.20 -29.82 -9.81
C MET A 236 -2.15 -28.74 -10.28
N ALA A 237 -2.90 -28.16 -9.34
CA ALA A 237 -3.59 -26.90 -9.50
C ALA A 237 -3.05 -25.93 -8.45
N ALA A 238 -2.76 -24.69 -8.86
CA ALA A 238 -2.29 -23.66 -7.96
C ALA A 238 -3.46 -23.10 -7.15
N TYR A 239 -3.41 -23.28 -5.83
CA TYR A 239 -4.46 -22.84 -4.90
C TYR A 239 -4.56 -21.31 -4.86
N ALA A 240 -5.80 -20.81 -4.80
CA ALA A 240 -6.13 -19.38 -4.76
C ALA A 240 -5.41 -18.55 -5.84
N HIS A 241 -5.36 -19.05 -7.07
CA HIS A 241 -4.63 -18.47 -8.18
C HIS A 241 -5.50 -18.44 -9.43
N CYS A 242 -5.54 -17.32 -10.14
CA CYS A 242 -6.34 -17.15 -11.36
C CYS A 242 -5.51 -17.20 -12.66
N GLY A 243 -4.27 -17.67 -12.60
CA GLY A 243 -3.37 -17.72 -13.75
C GLY A 243 -2.59 -16.42 -13.98
N TYR A 244 -2.62 -15.49 -13.02
CA TYR A 244 -1.86 -14.24 -13.04
C TYR A 244 -1.08 -14.09 -11.74
N GLY A 245 0.09 -13.48 -11.81
CA GLY A 245 0.92 -13.17 -10.65
C GLY A 245 1.38 -11.73 -10.66
N TYR A 246 1.68 -11.19 -9.49
CA TYR A 246 2.21 -9.85 -9.38
C TYR A 246 3.60 -9.75 -10.01
N TRP A 247 3.84 -8.65 -10.71
CA TRP A 247 5.10 -8.40 -11.36
C TRP A 247 5.76 -7.10 -10.90
N LYS A 248 5.01 -6.05 -10.71
CA LYS A 248 5.48 -4.74 -10.24
C LYS A 248 6.30 -4.85 -8.95
N VAL A 249 5.76 -5.62 -7.98
CA VAL A 249 6.44 -5.91 -6.72
C VAL A 249 6.71 -7.41 -6.68
N ARG A 250 7.97 -7.80 -6.76
CA ARG A 250 8.40 -9.20 -6.79
C ARG A 250 9.76 -9.39 -6.15
N LEU A 251 10.03 -10.60 -5.69
CA LEU A 251 11.36 -11.02 -5.29
C LEU A 251 12.22 -11.27 -6.54
N ARG A 252 13.28 -10.51 -6.72
CA ARG A 252 14.25 -10.70 -7.81
C ARG A 252 15.52 -11.35 -7.28
N ASN A 253 16.10 -12.29 -8.04
CA ASN A 253 17.41 -12.87 -7.70
C ASN A 253 18.50 -11.80 -7.57
N ALA A 254 18.45 -10.77 -8.42
CA ALA A 254 19.41 -9.66 -8.40
C ALA A 254 19.37 -8.83 -7.11
N ASP A 255 18.26 -8.87 -6.38
CA ASP A 255 18.03 -8.07 -5.17
C ASP A 255 18.25 -8.87 -3.88
N LEU A 256 18.69 -10.14 -3.97
CA LEU A 256 18.89 -11.01 -2.81
C LEU A 256 20.18 -10.70 -2.03
N LEU A 257 20.10 -10.85 -0.73
CA LEU A 257 21.19 -10.64 0.23
C LEU A 257 21.96 -11.94 0.57
N GLY A 258 22.18 -12.81 -0.42
CA GLY A 258 22.91 -14.06 -0.22
C GLY A 258 22.08 -15.21 0.35
N ASN A 259 20.79 -15.00 0.65
CA ASN A 259 19.84 -16.06 0.95
C ASN A 259 18.55 -15.85 0.13
N PRO A 260 17.77 -16.93 -0.14
CA PRO A 260 16.61 -16.83 -1.04
C PRO A 260 15.39 -16.13 -0.44
N THR A 261 15.44 -15.69 0.80
CA THR A 261 14.32 -15.12 1.53
C THR A 261 14.46 -13.64 1.87
N SER A 262 15.64 -13.05 1.61
CA SER A 262 15.95 -11.70 2.05
C SER A 262 16.39 -10.82 0.89
N SER A 263 15.68 -9.74 0.66
CA SER A 263 15.97 -8.74 -0.38
C SER A 263 16.32 -7.40 0.25
N TRP A 264 17.23 -6.65 -0.38
CA TRP A 264 17.55 -5.27 0.04
C TRP A 264 16.69 -4.21 -0.68
N GLN A 265 15.66 -4.65 -1.39
CA GLN A 265 14.63 -3.76 -1.90
C GLN A 265 13.89 -3.08 -0.73
N ASN A 266 13.73 -1.76 -0.80
CA ASN A 266 12.98 -1.01 0.21
C ASN A 266 11.51 -1.40 0.21
N ASP A 267 10.91 -1.41 1.40
CA ASP A 267 9.46 -1.49 1.54
C ASP A 267 8.88 -0.06 1.44
N VAL A 268 8.25 0.25 0.32
CA VAL A 268 7.73 1.60 0.06
C VAL A 268 6.45 1.82 0.86
N VAL A 269 6.45 2.87 1.68
CA VAL A 269 5.33 3.27 2.54
C VAL A 269 4.36 4.19 1.82
N MET A 270 4.89 5.13 1.04
CA MET A 270 4.10 6.07 0.26
C MET A 270 4.88 6.50 -1.00
N ARG A 271 4.19 6.58 -2.12
CA ARG A 271 4.76 7.06 -3.37
C ARG A 271 3.93 8.18 -3.99
N TYR A 272 4.53 8.87 -4.95
CA TYR A 272 3.97 10.06 -5.60
C TYR A 272 2.59 9.82 -6.23
N ALA A 273 2.34 8.63 -6.80
CA ALA A 273 1.03 8.31 -7.36
C ALA A 273 -0.09 8.30 -6.31
N GLU A 274 0.18 7.89 -5.06
CA GLU A 274 -0.80 7.99 -3.99
C GLU A 274 -1.12 9.45 -3.67
N VAL A 275 -0.11 10.32 -3.59
CA VAL A 275 -0.29 11.76 -3.36
C VAL A 275 -1.14 12.38 -4.45
N VAL A 276 -0.85 12.07 -5.72
CA VAL A 276 -1.61 12.56 -6.89
C VAL A 276 -3.06 12.07 -6.87
N LEU A 277 -3.31 10.82 -6.53
CA LEU A 277 -4.67 10.27 -6.46
C LEU A 277 -5.47 10.81 -5.26
N LEU A 278 -4.82 11.09 -4.13
CA LEU A 278 -5.47 11.77 -3.00
C LEU A 278 -5.80 13.23 -3.36
N ALA A 279 -4.93 13.92 -4.09
CA ALA A 279 -5.23 15.27 -4.61
C ALA A 279 -6.39 15.24 -5.62
N ALA A 280 -6.39 14.26 -6.54
CA ALA A 280 -7.49 14.08 -7.48
C ALA A 280 -8.82 13.90 -6.74
N GLU A 281 -8.84 13.08 -5.68
CA GLU A 281 -10.03 12.86 -4.85
C GLU A 281 -10.51 14.16 -4.20
N ALA A 282 -9.60 14.90 -3.56
CA ALA A 282 -9.95 16.17 -2.92
C ALA A 282 -10.55 17.17 -3.91
N HIS A 283 -9.98 17.32 -5.10
CA HIS A 283 -10.46 18.25 -6.12
C HIS A 283 -11.76 17.77 -6.81
N ILE A 284 -11.98 16.46 -6.97
CA ILE A 284 -13.26 15.92 -7.41
C ILE A 284 -14.35 16.26 -6.39
N MET A 285 -14.07 16.09 -5.10
CA MET A 285 -15.03 16.40 -4.03
C MET A 285 -15.29 17.90 -3.88
N LEU A 286 -14.29 18.74 -4.15
CA LEU A 286 -14.46 20.21 -4.21
C LEU A 286 -15.21 20.68 -5.46
N ASN A 287 -15.28 19.82 -6.49
CA ASN A 287 -15.90 20.15 -7.79
C ASN A 287 -15.32 21.45 -8.41
N ASP A 288 -14.01 21.65 -8.32
CA ASP A 288 -13.32 22.85 -8.75
C ASP A 288 -12.67 22.71 -10.15
N GLY A 289 -12.83 21.55 -10.78
CA GLY A 289 -12.32 21.24 -12.11
C GLY A 289 -10.85 20.78 -12.16
N LEU A 290 -10.13 20.74 -11.03
CA LEU A 290 -8.74 20.29 -10.99
C LEU A 290 -8.62 18.77 -10.86
N GLY A 291 -9.68 18.06 -10.44
CA GLY A 291 -9.68 16.60 -10.34
C GLY A 291 -9.26 15.91 -11.63
N ASP A 292 -9.72 16.39 -12.78
CA ASP A 292 -9.33 15.90 -14.11
C ASP A 292 -7.82 16.00 -14.35
N GLN A 293 -7.21 17.10 -13.93
CA GLN A 293 -5.76 17.30 -14.10
C GLN A 293 -4.97 16.21 -13.41
N TYR A 294 -5.30 15.91 -12.16
CA TYR A 294 -4.55 14.96 -11.34
C TYR A 294 -4.80 13.51 -11.75
N ILE A 295 -6.04 13.11 -11.96
CA ILE A 295 -6.33 11.75 -12.42
C ILE A 295 -5.69 11.46 -13.79
N ASN A 296 -5.64 12.47 -14.67
CA ASN A 296 -5.02 12.34 -15.97
C ASN A 296 -3.50 12.25 -15.93
N MET A 297 -2.84 12.71 -14.87
CA MET A 297 -1.40 12.44 -14.69
C MET A 297 -1.13 10.93 -14.55
N ILE A 298 -2.01 10.20 -13.85
CA ILE A 298 -1.92 8.74 -13.71
C ILE A 298 -2.23 8.05 -15.03
N ARG A 299 -3.29 8.49 -15.72
CA ARG A 299 -3.72 7.92 -16.99
C ARG A 299 -2.69 8.13 -18.10
N ASP A 300 -2.05 9.30 -18.15
CA ASP A 300 -0.95 9.57 -19.07
C ASP A 300 0.22 8.60 -18.86
N LYS A 301 0.61 8.34 -17.59
CA LYS A 301 1.63 7.34 -17.25
C LYS A 301 1.23 5.94 -17.72
N ALA A 302 -0.04 5.57 -17.56
CA ALA A 302 -0.58 4.28 -17.98
C ALA A 302 -0.77 4.17 -19.51
N GLY A 303 -0.70 5.28 -20.24
CA GLY A 303 -0.96 5.34 -21.68
C GLY A 303 -2.45 5.25 -22.01
N LEU A 304 -3.32 5.68 -21.08
CA LEU A 304 -4.77 5.64 -21.24
C LEU A 304 -5.33 6.97 -21.73
N PRO A 305 -6.49 6.95 -22.42
CA PRO A 305 -7.19 8.17 -22.80
C PRO A 305 -7.50 9.05 -21.59
N ARG A 306 -7.34 10.36 -21.73
CA ARG A 306 -7.68 11.33 -20.69
C ARG A 306 -9.18 11.40 -20.46
N LEU A 307 -9.58 11.62 -19.21
CA LEU A 307 -10.95 11.87 -18.79
C LEU A 307 -11.24 13.38 -18.81
N ALA A 308 -12.52 13.72 -19.03
CA ALA A 308 -13.08 15.04 -18.82
C ALA A 308 -14.32 14.90 -17.93
N GLY A 309 -14.37 15.64 -16.84
CA GLY A 309 -15.41 15.50 -15.82
C GLY A 309 -15.26 14.20 -15.02
N ALA A 310 -14.05 13.89 -14.57
CA ALA A 310 -13.75 12.70 -13.78
C ALA A 310 -14.61 12.65 -12.51
N THR A 311 -15.16 11.46 -12.25
CA THR A 311 -16.03 11.18 -11.10
C THR A 311 -15.29 10.42 -10.01
N MET A 312 -15.92 10.27 -8.84
CA MET A 312 -15.40 9.40 -7.78
C MET A 312 -15.32 7.93 -8.23
N ASP A 313 -16.21 7.47 -9.10
CA ASP A 313 -16.15 6.10 -9.63
C ASP A 313 -14.93 5.91 -10.54
N ASP A 314 -14.59 6.91 -11.34
CA ASP A 314 -13.37 6.90 -12.15
C ASP A 314 -12.12 6.89 -11.26
N LEU A 315 -12.10 7.70 -10.23
CA LEU A 315 -11.02 7.73 -9.25
C LEU A 315 -10.84 6.38 -8.54
N LYS A 316 -11.93 5.78 -8.05
CA LYS A 316 -11.91 4.49 -7.36
C LYS A 316 -11.34 3.38 -8.25
N LYS A 317 -11.71 3.36 -9.53
CA LYS A 317 -11.18 2.42 -10.54
C LYS A 317 -9.70 2.67 -10.79
N GLU A 318 -9.31 3.91 -11.03
CA GLU A 318 -7.91 4.29 -11.29
C GLU A 318 -7.01 3.96 -10.11
N LYS A 319 -7.44 4.33 -8.88
CA LYS A 319 -6.69 4.07 -7.65
C LYS A 319 -6.53 2.58 -7.37
N ARG A 320 -7.55 1.77 -7.67
CA ARG A 320 -7.49 0.31 -7.53
C ARG A 320 -6.38 -0.31 -8.37
N LEU A 321 -6.26 0.10 -9.65
CA LEU A 321 -5.28 -0.47 -10.58
C LEU A 321 -3.88 0.10 -10.34
N GLU A 322 -3.77 1.40 -10.10
CA GLU A 322 -2.48 2.06 -9.89
C GLU A 322 -1.81 1.61 -8.60
N LEU A 323 -2.55 1.54 -7.49
CA LEU A 323 -2.03 1.27 -6.16
C LEU A 323 -2.29 -0.16 -5.66
N CYS A 324 -2.58 -1.11 -6.56
CA CYS A 324 -2.73 -2.50 -6.15
C CYS A 324 -1.43 -3.00 -5.51
N LEU A 325 -1.54 -3.78 -4.42
CA LEU A 325 -0.45 -4.26 -3.56
C LEU A 325 0.27 -3.19 -2.69
N GLU A 326 -0.26 -1.98 -2.59
CA GLU A 326 0.39 -0.92 -1.82
C GLU A 326 -0.31 -0.62 -0.48
N GLY A 327 -1.20 -1.51 -0.06
CA GLY A 327 -1.77 -1.51 1.30
C GLY A 327 -2.88 -0.49 1.58
N CYS A 328 -3.29 0.35 0.61
CA CYS A 328 -4.29 1.40 0.83
C CYS A 328 -5.75 0.96 0.59
N ARG A 329 -5.99 -0.09 -0.20
CA ARG A 329 -7.32 -0.46 -0.71
C ARG A 329 -8.36 -0.73 0.35
N TYR A 330 -8.01 -1.47 1.42
CA TYR A 330 -8.98 -1.84 2.46
C TYR A 330 -9.51 -0.61 3.21
N GLN A 331 -8.61 0.28 3.61
CA GLN A 331 -8.97 1.51 4.31
C GLN A 331 -9.79 2.46 3.41
N ASP A 332 -9.46 2.53 2.12
CA ASP A 332 -10.24 3.29 1.15
C ASP A 332 -11.67 2.74 1.01
N LEU A 333 -11.84 1.43 0.88
CA LEU A 333 -13.17 0.81 0.80
C LEU A 333 -14.01 1.05 2.05
N ILE A 334 -13.39 1.03 3.25
CA ILE A 334 -14.07 1.33 4.51
C ILE A 334 -14.58 2.79 4.50
N ARG A 335 -13.71 3.76 4.22
CA ARG A 335 -14.09 5.18 4.28
C ARG A 335 -15.04 5.62 3.16
N TRP A 336 -15.00 4.93 2.00
CA TRP A 336 -15.97 5.15 0.91
C TRP A 336 -17.32 4.48 1.16
N GLY A 337 -17.43 3.58 2.16
CA GLY A 337 -18.63 2.79 2.42
C GLY A 337 -18.84 1.63 1.45
N ASP A 338 -17.85 1.29 0.63
CA ASP A 338 -17.93 0.26 -0.43
C ASP A 338 -17.53 -1.14 0.06
N ALA A 339 -17.02 -1.25 1.29
CA ALA A 339 -16.38 -2.49 1.76
C ALA A 339 -17.33 -3.69 1.79
N ALA A 340 -18.58 -3.50 2.23
CA ALA A 340 -19.57 -4.58 2.28
C ALA A 340 -19.92 -5.11 0.89
N GLU A 341 -20.11 -4.23 -0.09
CA GLU A 341 -20.41 -4.61 -1.48
C GLU A 341 -19.19 -5.27 -2.14
N VAL A 342 -18.01 -4.67 -2.01
CA VAL A 342 -16.81 -5.12 -2.72
C VAL A 342 -16.20 -6.38 -2.13
N LEU A 343 -16.25 -6.54 -0.80
CA LEU A 343 -15.56 -7.61 -0.07
C LEU A 343 -16.52 -8.65 0.53
N GLY A 344 -17.84 -8.49 0.40
CA GLY A 344 -18.84 -9.35 1.05
C GLY A 344 -18.78 -10.80 0.62
N GLU A 345 -18.63 -11.09 -0.67
CA GLU A 345 -18.69 -12.43 -1.25
C GLU A 345 -17.37 -12.83 -1.92
N GLN A 346 -16.24 -12.55 -1.27
CA GLN A 346 -14.91 -12.78 -1.88
C GLN A 346 -14.63 -14.25 -2.18
N TRP A 347 -15.13 -15.16 -1.40
CA TRP A 347 -14.90 -16.59 -1.54
C TRP A 347 -15.41 -17.17 -2.88
N GLU A 348 -16.47 -16.60 -3.48
CA GLU A 348 -16.97 -17.02 -4.79
C GLU A 348 -16.00 -16.68 -5.93
N ARG A 349 -14.97 -15.87 -5.66
CA ARG A 349 -14.06 -15.28 -6.64
C ARG A 349 -12.63 -15.80 -6.52
N ILE A 350 -12.41 -16.86 -5.75
CA ILE A 350 -11.07 -17.43 -5.50
C ILE A 350 -10.96 -18.80 -6.16
N PRO A 351 -10.57 -18.88 -7.44
CA PRO A 351 -10.37 -20.14 -8.14
C PRO A 351 -9.02 -20.78 -7.79
N ASN A 352 -8.89 -22.06 -8.21
CA ASN A 352 -7.59 -22.72 -8.36
C ASN A 352 -7.25 -22.78 -9.84
N PHE A 353 -6.03 -22.43 -10.21
CA PHE A 353 -5.56 -22.45 -11.58
C PHE A 353 -5.00 -23.83 -11.93
N ALA A 354 -5.59 -24.51 -12.90
CA ALA A 354 -5.24 -25.86 -13.31
C ALA A 354 -4.56 -25.94 -14.71
N GLY A 355 -4.02 -24.83 -15.21
CA GLY A 355 -3.34 -24.77 -16.50
C GLY A 355 -4.22 -24.28 -17.63
N LYS A 356 -3.97 -24.77 -18.85
CA LYS A 356 -4.67 -24.35 -20.08
C LYS A 356 -5.49 -25.49 -20.67
N ALA A 357 -6.65 -25.18 -21.20
CA ALA A 357 -7.43 -26.06 -22.04
C ALA A 357 -6.84 -26.15 -23.47
N ALA A 358 -7.37 -27.05 -24.28
CA ALA A 358 -6.89 -27.26 -25.65
C ALA A 358 -7.10 -26.03 -26.57
N ASP A 359 -8.06 -25.19 -26.26
CA ASP A 359 -8.33 -23.94 -26.98
C ASP A 359 -7.46 -22.76 -26.48
N GLY A 360 -6.59 -22.99 -25.49
CA GLY A 360 -5.70 -22.00 -24.92
C GLY A 360 -6.29 -21.23 -23.74
N SER A 361 -7.57 -21.38 -23.40
CA SER A 361 -8.18 -20.74 -22.25
C SER A 361 -7.65 -21.26 -20.92
N TYR A 362 -7.68 -20.43 -19.87
CA TYR A 362 -7.25 -20.84 -18.52
C TYR A 362 -8.32 -21.69 -17.84
N VAL A 363 -7.89 -22.84 -17.31
CA VAL A 363 -8.77 -23.74 -16.56
C VAL A 363 -8.80 -23.28 -15.11
N LEU A 364 -9.93 -22.70 -14.69
CA LEU A 364 -10.20 -22.26 -13.34
C LEU A 364 -11.14 -23.24 -12.66
N GLN A 365 -10.74 -23.78 -11.51
CA GLN A 365 -11.51 -24.69 -10.69
C GLN A 365 -11.94 -23.95 -9.43
N TYR A 366 -13.25 -23.82 -9.23
CA TYR A 366 -13.80 -23.22 -8.01
C TYR A 366 -14.01 -24.33 -6.98
N PRO A 367 -13.31 -24.30 -5.83
CA PRO A 367 -13.49 -25.32 -4.80
C PRO A 367 -14.89 -25.25 -4.18
N ASP A 368 -15.42 -26.39 -3.76
CA ASP A 368 -16.61 -26.43 -2.92
C ASP A 368 -16.29 -25.75 -1.59
N ILE A 369 -17.01 -24.69 -1.28
CA ILE A 369 -16.80 -23.92 -0.07
C ILE A 369 -17.80 -24.38 1.00
N ASN A 370 -17.32 -24.49 2.25
CA ASN A 370 -18.20 -24.74 3.37
C ASN A 370 -19.13 -23.53 3.57
N VAL A 371 -20.35 -23.63 3.06
CA VAL A 371 -21.37 -22.57 3.16
C VAL A 371 -21.76 -22.18 4.59
N ASN A 372 -21.33 -22.96 5.58
CA ASN A 372 -21.53 -22.63 6.99
C ASN A 372 -20.44 -21.72 7.56
N ALA A 373 -19.36 -21.48 6.82
CA ALA A 373 -18.33 -20.53 7.22
C ALA A 373 -18.62 -19.17 6.59
N THR A 374 -18.56 -18.11 7.39
CA THR A 374 -18.68 -16.74 6.90
C THR A 374 -17.34 -16.30 6.32
N TYR A 375 -17.26 -16.25 5.01
CA TYR A 375 -16.11 -15.68 4.29
C TYR A 375 -16.48 -14.28 3.77
N GLY A 376 -15.51 -13.38 3.78
CA GLY A 376 -15.71 -12.03 3.30
C GLY A 376 -16.04 -11.03 4.39
N PHE A 377 -16.34 -9.81 3.97
CA PHE A 377 -16.58 -8.68 4.84
C PHE A 377 -17.97 -8.75 5.50
N VAL A 378 -18.02 -8.53 6.79
CA VAL A 378 -19.25 -8.41 7.57
C VAL A 378 -19.30 -6.99 8.14
N GLU A 379 -20.27 -6.21 7.67
CA GLU A 379 -20.46 -4.85 8.14
C GLU A 379 -20.77 -4.79 9.63
N GLY A 380 -20.25 -3.77 10.31
CA GLY A 380 -20.36 -3.64 11.77
C GLY A 380 -19.33 -4.48 12.55
N LYS A 381 -18.67 -5.44 11.90
CA LYS A 381 -17.59 -6.23 12.47
C LYS A 381 -16.25 -5.89 11.84
N HIS A 382 -16.14 -6.08 10.52
CA HIS A 382 -14.86 -5.96 9.81
C HIS A 382 -14.51 -4.52 9.43
N ASN A 383 -15.35 -3.53 9.78
CA ASN A 383 -14.98 -2.11 9.69
C ASN A 383 -13.76 -1.79 10.56
N LEU A 384 -13.58 -2.53 11.67
CA LEU A 384 -12.44 -2.42 12.57
C LEU A 384 -11.85 -3.80 12.83
N LEU A 385 -10.54 -3.85 13.06
CA LEU A 385 -9.88 -5.07 13.51
C LEU A 385 -10.17 -5.34 14.99
N PRO A 386 -10.09 -6.62 15.45
CA PRO A 386 -10.19 -6.94 16.87
C PRO A 386 -9.00 -6.35 17.62
N ILE A 387 -9.27 -5.81 18.81
CA ILE A 387 -8.19 -5.49 19.75
C ILE A 387 -7.47 -6.80 20.08
N PRO A 388 -6.12 -6.85 19.95
CA PRO A 388 -5.38 -8.09 20.19
C PRO A 388 -5.66 -8.69 21.57
N GLU A 389 -5.84 -10.00 21.61
CA GLU A 389 -6.14 -10.74 22.86
C GLU A 389 -5.10 -10.45 23.96
N ARG A 390 -3.83 -10.32 23.58
CA ARG A 390 -2.77 -9.97 24.53
C ARG A 390 -3.04 -8.63 25.21
N GLU A 391 -3.51 -7.62 24.47
CA GLU A 391 -3.85 -6.30 25.04
C GLU A 391 -5.07 -6.40 25.94
N MET A 392 -6.10 -7.11 25.53
CA MET A 392 -7.30 -7.34 26.35
C MET A 392 -6.98 -8.03 27.68
N ASN A 393 -6.06 -9.00 27.67
CA ASN A 393 -5.66 -9.75 28.86
C ASN A 393 -4.82 -8.94 29.86
N VAL A 394 -4.02 -7.98 29.38
CA VAL A 394 -3.11 -7.21 30.24
C VAL A 394 -3.65 -5.83 30.61
N ASN A 395 -4.64 -5.32 29.89
CA ASN A 395 -5.21 -4.00 30.09
C ASN A 395 -6.74 -4.08 30.33
N PRO A 396 -7.18 -4.16 31.57
CA PRO A 396 -8.61 -4.32 31.91
C PRO A 396 -9.48 -3.11 31.55
N ASN A 397 -8.86 -1.97 31.17
CA ASN A 397 -9.58 -0.78 30.75
C ASN A 397 -9.94 -0.79 29.26
N MET A 398 -9.40 -1.75 28.50
CA MET A 398 -9.74 -1.91 27.08
C MET A 398 -11.08 -2.64 26.91
N LYS A 399 -11.73 -2.34 25.78
CA LYS A 399 -12.96 -3.02 25.34
C LYS A 399 -12.77 -3.50 23.92
N GLN A 400 -13.31 -4.67 23.62
CA GLN A 400 -13.26 -5.22 22.27
C GLN A 400 -14.12 -4.41 21.30
N ASN A 401 -13.68 -4.35 20.05
CA ASN A 401 -14.42 -3.68 18.98
C ASN A 401 -15.74 -4.43 18.65
N PRO A 402 -16.77 -3.72 18.16
CA PRO A 402 -18.07 -4.31 17.84
C PRO A 402 -17.94 -5.52 16.89
N GLY A 403 -18.80 -6.53 17.13
CA GLY A 403 -18.85 -7.73 16.30
C GLY A 403 -17.74 -8.77 16.56
N TRP A 404 -16.74 -8.44 17.35
CA TRP A 404 -15.72 -9.36 17.81
C TRP A 404 -16.10 -9.83 19.23
N THR A 405 -16.41 -11.10 19.34
CA THR A 405 -16.84 -11.69 20.61
C THR A 405 -15.71 -11.70 21.63
N GLU A 406 -16.09 -11.53 22.88
CA GLU A 406 -15.25 -11.73 24.07
C GLU A 406 -14.78 -13.18 24.19
#